data_300005af59a8360f2f074216cb7468a4
#
_entry.id   300005af59a8360f2f074216cb7468a4
#
_cell.length_a   1.000
_cell.length_b   1.000
_cell.length_c   1.000
_cell.angle_alpha   90.00
_cell.angle_beta   90.00
_cell.angle_gamma   90.00
#
_symmetry.space_group_name_H-M   'P 1'
#
loop_
_entity.id
_entity.type
_entity.pdbx_description
1 polymer ?
#
loop_
_entity_poly.entity_id
_entity_poly.type
_entity_poly.pdbx_seq_one_letter_code
_entity_poly.pdbx_strand_id
1 'polypeptide(L)'
;MNVQGFHHLAIQVKALEDVAGFYREVLGLPEIERHHGDDGRLRSIWLDVGGGGFLALERVEVAPSPDPGFRDGRPGIFLVALRIARADRARIRAELDRRGIPLVHETRWTMYVRDPEGNRVALSHHPDG
;
A
#
# COMPACT_ATOMS: atom_id res chain seq x y z
N MET A 1 7.71 -2.36 28.70
CA MET A 1 6.99 -1.67 27.63
C MET A 1 5.96 -2.64 27.04
N ASN A 2 4.74 -2.16 26.80
CA ASN A 2 3.65 -3.01 26.29
C ASN A 2 3.18 -2.43 24.95
N VAL A 3 3.83 -2.84 23.87
CA VAL A 3 3.35 -2.52 22.51
C VAL A 3 2.07 -3.31 22.25
N GLN A 4 1.04 -2.65 21.75
CA GLN A 4 -0.28 -3.25 21.53
C GLN A 4 -0.60 -3.52 20.06
N GLY A 5 0.39 -3.38 19.18
CA GLY A 5 0.25 -3.62 17.75
C GLY A 5 0.65 -2.42 16.91
N PHE A 6 0.33 -2.48 15.63
CA PHE A 6 0.58 -1.35 14.74
C PHE A 6 -0.49 -0.27 14.90
N HIS A 7 -0.05 0.98 15.06
CA HIS A 7 -0.95 2.13 15.02
C HIS A 7 -1.15 2.57 13.56
N HIS A 8 -0.06 2.87 12.88
CA HIS A 8 -0.11 3.20 11.46
C HIS A 8 1.26 3.03 10.81
N LEU A 9 1.25 2.98 9.48
CA LEU A 9 2.45 3.08 8.65
C LEU A 9 2.32 4.37 7.84
N ALA A 10 3.35 5.21 7.86
CA ALA A 10 3.38 6.43 7.07
C ALA A 10 4.27 6.23 5.85
N ILE A 11 3.77 6.58 4.67
CA ILE A 11 4.51 6.55 3.41
C ILE A 11 4.49 7.97 2.84
N GLN A 12 5.66 8.51 2.54
CA GLN A 12 5.78 9.80 1.88
C GLN A 12 5.62 9.62 0.38
N VAL A 13 4.73 10.41 -0.22
CA VAL A 13 4.42 10.34 -1.64
C VAL A 13 4.31 11.73 -2.23
N LYS A 14 4.56 11.87 -3.53
CA LYS A 14 4.44 13.17 -4.19
C LYS A 14 3.03 13.38 -4.74
N ALA A 15 2.51 12.44 -5.51
CA ALA A 15 1.18 12.52 -6.12
C ALA A 15 0.15 11.92 -5.17
N LEU A 16 -0.19 12.65 -4.10
CA LEU A 16 -0.98 12.15 -2.97
C LEU A 16 -2.32 11.57 -3.40
N GLU A 17 -3.08 12.26 -4.25
CA GLU A 17 -4.39 11.77 -4.69
C GLU A 17 -4.28 10.54 -5.59
N ASP A 18 -3.30 10.48 -6.46
CA ASP A 18 -3.10 9.31 -7.34
C ASP A 18 -2.74 8.07 -6.53
N VAL A 19 -1.85 8.23 -5.54
CA VAL A 19 -1.46 7.11 -4.69
C VAL A 19 -2.61 6.68 -3.80
N ALA A 20 -3.33 7.63 -3.20
CA ALA A 20 -4.53 7.32 -2.40
C ALA A 20 -5.58 6.60 -3.25
N GLY A 21 -5.76 7.00 -4.51
CA GLY A 21 -6.67 6.36 -5.44
C GLY A 21 -6.35 4.87 -5.66
N PHE A 22 -5.06 4.54 -5.76
CA PHE A 22 -4.66 3.14 -5.86
C PHE A 22 -5.10 2.33 -4.63
N TYR A 23 -4.79 2.81 -3.44
CA TYR A 23 -5.15 2.09 -2.21
C TYR A 23 -6.66 2.05 -1.99
N ARG A 24 -7.36 3.11 -2.34
CA ARG A 24 -8.81 3.21 -2.13
C ARG A 24 -9.60 2.44 -3.18
N GLU A 25 -9.29 2.61 -4.46
CA GLU A 25 -10.10 2.07 -5.56
C GLU A 25 -9.63 0.70 -6.03
N VAL A 26 -8.32 0.45 -6.06
CA VAL A 26 -7.78 -0.85 -6.46
C VAL A 26 -7.82 -1.83 -5.31
N LEU A 27 -7.30 -1.44 -4.14
CA LEU A 27 -7.23 -2.33 -2.98
C LEU A 27 -8.45 -2.22 -2.06
N GLY A 28 -9.32 -1.23 -2.26
CA GLY A 28 -10.56 -1.10 -1.52
C GLY A 28 -10.40 -0.62 -0.08
N LEU A 29 -9.32 0.07 0.25
CA LEU A 29 -9.12 0.60 1.61
C LEU A 29 -9.96 1.84 1.82
N PRO A 30 -10.86 1.87 2.83
CA PRO A 30 -11.66 3.06 3.10
C PRO A 30 -10.81 4.25 3.53
N GLU A 31 -11.10 5.41 2.99
CA GLU A 31 -10.48 6.66 3.47
C GLU A 31 -11.14 7.07 4.78
N ILE A 32 -10.34 7.36 5.82
CA ILE A 32 -10.87 7.70 7.14
C ILE A 32 -10.64 9.16 7.51
N GLU A 33 -9.57 9.80 7.01
CA GLU A 33 -9.29 11.21 7.31
C GLU A 33 -8.49 11.86 6.21
N ARG A 34 -8.63 13.19 6.10
CA ARG A 34 -7.80 14.06 5.28
C ARG A 34 -7.32 15.22 6.12
N HIS A 35 -6.08 15.61 5.95
CA HIS A 35 -5.50 16.74 6.66
C HIS A 35 -4.89 17.72 5.68
N HIS A 36 -5.16 19.00 5.91
CA HIS A 36 -4.58 20.08 5.13
C HIS A 36 -3.49 20.76 5.95
N GLY A 37 -2.46 21.25 5.26
CA GLY A 37 -1.40 22.04 5.88
C GLY A 37 -1.84 23.47 6.12
N ASP A 38 -0.96 24.24 6.75
CA ASP A 38 -1.19 25.67 7.03
C ASP A 38 -1.37 26.50 5.75
N ASP A 39 -0.81 26.02 4.64
CA ASP A 39 -0.94 26.63 3.31
C ASP A 39 -2.26 26.28 2.62
N GLY A 40 -3.15 25.54 3.27
CA GLY A 40 -4.44 25.10 2.73
C GLY A 40 -4.34 23.91 1.77
N ARG A 41 -3.14 23.46 1.44
CA ARG A 41 -2.96 22.32 0.54
C ARG A 41 -3.13 21.01 1.27
N LEU A 42 -3.66 19.99 0.57
CA LEU A 42 -3.79 18.65 1.12
C LEU A 42 -2.42 18.11 1.51
N ARG A 43 -2.26 17.70 2.76
CA ARG A 43 -1.01 17.24 3.33
C ARG A 43 -0.96 15.73 3.51
N SER A 44 -2.05 15.11 3.96
CA SER A 44 -2.09 13.66 4.16
C SER A 44 -3.49 13.10 3.95
N ILE A 45 -3.53 11.81 3.59
CA ILE A 45 -4.76 11.01 3.47
C ILE A 45 -4.53 9.73 4.27
N TRP A 46 -5.46 9.37 5.14
CA TRP A 46 -5.40 8.17 5.95
C TRP A 46 -6.40 7.14 5.45
N LEU A 47 -5.94 5.90 5.32
CA LEU A 47 -6.72 4.78 4.78
C LEU A 47 -6.74 3.64 5.80
N ASP A 48 -7.94 3.11 6.10
CA ASP A 48 -8.11 2.03 7.05
C ASP A 48 -7.57 0.72 6.46
N VAL A 49 -6.71 0.02 7.21
CA VAL A 49 -6.20 -1.30 6.80
C VAL A 49 -6.82 -2.44 7.62
N GLY A 50 -7.78 -2.13 8.49
CA GLY A 50 -8.39 -3.11 9.38
C GLY A 50 -7.64 -3.24 10.69
N GLY A 51 -8.28 -3.88 11.68
CA GLY A 51 -7.66 -4.13 12.98
C GLY A 51 -7.31 -2.87 13.78
N GLY A 52 -7.86 -1.72 13.43
CA GLY A 52 -7.57 -0.45 14.09
C GLY A 52 -6.34 0.27 13.54
N GLY A 53 -5.58 -0.35 12.67
CA GLY A 53 -4.42 0.27 12.01
C GLY A 53 -4.81 1.04 10.76
N PHE A 54 -3.95 1.96 10.35
CA PHE A 54 -4.17 2.68 9.11
C PHE A 54 -2.87 2.98 8.36
N LEU A 55 -3.02 3.29 7.09
CA LEU A 55 -1.94 3.73 6.21
C LEU A 55 -2.06 5.24 6.07
N ALA A 56 -1.01 5.98 6.44
CA ALA A 56 -0.96 7.42 6.30
C ALA A 56 -0.10 7.77 5.07
N LEU A 57 -0.72 8.35 4.06
CA LEU A 57 0.01 8.87 2.90
C LEU A 57 0.28 10.34 3.15
N GLU A 58 1.54 10.73 3.10
CA GLU A 58 1.95 12.10 3.43
C GLU A 58 2.65 12.72 2.21
N ARG A 59 2.19 13.93 1.83
CA ARG A 59 2.73 14.60 0.66
C ARG A 59 4.13 15.15 0.90
N VAL A 60 5.02 14.87 -0.05
CA VAL A 60 6.34 15.50 -0.16
C VAL A 60 6.50 16.04 -1.58
N GLU A 61 7.49 16.91 -1.76
CA GLU A 61 7.73 17.54 -3.07
C GLU A 61 8.77 16.81 -3.91
N VAL A 62 9.47 15.84 -3.33
CA VAL A 62 10.51 15.08 -4.02
C VAL A 62 9.88 14.03 -4.91
N ALA A 63 10.33 13.95 -6.16
CA ALA A 63 9.86 12.94 -7.10
C ALA A 63 10.28 11.54 -6.65
N PRO A 64 9.43 10.51 -6.87
CA PRO A 64 9.80 9.14 -6.52
C PRO A 64 10.94 8.63 -7.38
N SER A 65 11.77 7.78 -6.79
CA SER A 65 12.89 7.13 -7.48
C SER A 65 12.92 5.64 -7.07
N PRO A 66 11.93 4.86 -7.52
CA PRO A 66 11.83 3.45 -7.11
C PRO A 66 12.89 2.58 -7.79
N ASP A 67 13.28 1.52 -7.09
CA ASP A 67 14.19 0.53 -7.65
C ASP A 67 13.48 -0.25 -8.75
N PRO A 68 14.21 -0.70 -9.79
CA PRO A 68 13.58 -1.39 -10.91
C PRO A 68 13.18 -2.84 -10.63
N GLY A 69 13.78 -3.53 -9.68
CA GLY A 69 13.51 -4.94 -9.40
C GLY A 69 12.57 -5.16 -8.22
N PHE A 70 12.19 -6.43 -8.01
CA PHE A 70 11.43 -6.79 -6.81
C PHE A 70 12.29 -6.60 -5.56
N ARG A 71 13.57 -7.00 -5.61
CA ARG A 71 14.50 -6.86 -4.49
C ARG A 71 15.65 -5.93 -4.89
N ASP A 72 16.02 -5.02 -3.99
CA ASP A 72 17.13 -4.11 -4.22
C ASP A 72 18.34 -4.38 -3.30
N GLY A 73 18.15 -5.26 -2.30
CA GLY A 73 19.20 -5.62 -1.36
C GLY A 73 19.58 -4.54 -0.36
N ARG A 74 18.87 -3.40 -0.33
CA ARG A 74 19.17 -2.33 0.61
C ARG A 74 18.52 -2.60 1.97
N PRO A 75 19.21 -2.27 3.08
CA PRO A 75 18.59 -2.38 4.40
C PRO A 75 17.44 -1.38 4.56
N GLY A 76 16.45 -1.72 5.36
CA GLY A 76 15.33 -0.85 5.67
C GLY A 76 13.99 -1.49 5.40
N ILE A 77 12.94 -0.66 5.36
CA ILE A 77 11.58 -1.15 5.11
C ILE A 77 11.46 -1.58 3.65
N PHE A 78 11.02 -2.81 3.44
CA PHE A 78 10.93 -3.40 2.11
C PHE A 78 9.57 -3.22 1.46
N LEU A 79 8.49 -3.51 2.20
CA LEU A 79 7.12 -3.47 1.67
C LEU A 79 6.11 -3.31 2.80
N VAL A 80 4.86 -3.04 2.42
CA VAL A 80 3.70 -3.21 3.29
C VAL A 80 2.93 -4.44 2.84
N ALA A 81 2.64 -5.34 3.77
CA ALA A 81 1.87 -6.55 3.48
C ALA A 81 0.48 -6.42 4.08
N LEU A 82 -0.52 -6.59 3.24
CA LEU A 82 -1.93 -6.52 3.63
C LEU A 82 -2.53 -7.92 3.56
N ARG A 83 -3.37 -8.26 4.52
CA ARG A 83 -4.02 -9.56 4.58
C ARG A 83 -5.21 -9.61 3.62
N ILE A 84 -5.28 -10.70 2.87
CA ILE A 84 -6.45 -11.02 2.05
C ILE A 84 -6.94 -12.42 2.46
N ALA A 85 -8.20 -12.73 2.17
CA ALA A 85 -8.69 -14.09 2.28
C ALA A 85 -8.18 -14.92 1.09
N ARG A 86 -7.79 -16.18 1.36
CA ARG A 86 -7.37 -17.08 0.29
C ARG A 86 -8.43 -17.21 -0.81
N ALA A 87 -9.68 -17.27 -0.42
CA ALA A 87 -10.80 -17.40 -1.35
C ALA A 87 -10.91 -16.22 -2.32
N ASP A 88 -10.35 -15.05 -1.96
CA ASP A 88 -10.42 -13.85 -2.79
C ASP A 88 -9.24 -13.70 -3.75
N ARG A 89 -8.25 -14.58 -3.65
CA ARG A 89 -7.00 -14.44 -4.44
C ARG A 89 -7.26 -14.37 -5.95
N ALA A 90 -8.06 -15.29 -6.47
CA ALA A 90 -8.32 -15.34 -7.92
C ALA A 90 -9.06 -14.09 -8.40
N ARG A 91 -10.03 -13.62 -7.62
CA ARG A 91 -10.78 -12.40 -7.92
C ARG A 91 -9.88 -11.16 -7.90
N ILE A 92 -9.02 -11.07 -6.90
CA ILE A 92 -8.08 -9.94 -6.78
C ILE A 92 -7.08 -9.96 -7.94
N ARG A 93 -6.54 -11.14 -8.30
CA ARG A 93 -5.65 -11.26 -9.46
C ARG A 93 -6.33 -10.77 -10.73
N ALA A 94 -7.57 -11.18 -10.96
CA ALA A 94 -8.33 -10.78 -12.14
C ALA A 94 -8.56 -9.26 -12.16
N GLU A 95 -8.83 -8.66 -11.02
CA GLU A 95 -9.02 -7.22 -10.90
C GLU A 95 -7.73 -6.45 -11.19
N LEU A 96 -6.60 -6.91 -10.65
CA LEU A 96 -5.30 -6.31 -10.94
C LEU A 96 -4.97 -6.38 -12.43
N ASP A 97 -5.23 -7.55 -13.03
CA ASP A 97 -5.01 -7.78 -14.46
C ASP A 97 -5.87 -6.85 -15.31
N ARG A 98 -7.16 -6.73 -14.98
CA ARG A 98 -8.10 -5.85 -15.68
C ARG A 98 -7.67 -4.39 -15.61
N ARG A 99 -7.03 -3.99 -14.52
CA ARG A 99 -6.55 -2.62 -14.33
C ARG A 99 -5.13 -2.40 -14.87
N GLY A 100 -4.51 -3.43 -15.45
CA GLY A 100 -3.17 -3.32 -16.00
C GLY A 100 -2.08 -3.21 -14.95
N ILE A 101 -2.32 -3.72 -13.74
CA ILE A 101 -1.34 -3.69 -12.64
C ILE A 101 -0.60 -5.03 -12.62
N PRO A 102 0.69 -5.06 -12.99
CA PRO A 102 1.42 -6.32 -13.05
C PRO A 102 1.83 -6.81 -11.67
N LEU A 103 1.88 -8.14 -11.50
CA LEU A 103 2.54 -8.74 -10.36
C LEU A 103 4.04 -8.64 -10.58
N VAL A 104 4.76 -8.11 -9.60
CA VAL A 104 6.22 -8.01 -9.67
C VAL A 104 6.91 -9.23 -9.08
N HIS A 105 6.17 -10.02 -8.31
CA HIS A 105 6.61 -11.31 -7.75
C HIS A 105 5.39 -12.05 -7.24
N GLU A 106 5.51 -13.36 -7.03
CA GLU A 106 4.42 -14.18 -6.53
C GLU A 106 4.96 -15.41 -5.82
N THR A 107 4.33 -15.78 -4.71
CA THR A 107 4.56 -17.06 -4.02
C THR A 107 3.22 -17.79 -3.90
N ARG A 108 3.23 -18.98 -3.27
CA ARG A 108 1.97 -19.72 -3.06
C ARG A 108 0.98 -18.96 -2.17
N TRP A 109 1.46 -18.02 -1.32
CA TRP A 109 0.60 -17.30 -0.38
C TRP A 109 0.39 -15.83 -0.71
N THR A 110 1.25 -15.26 -1.56
CA THR A 110 1.36 -13.80 -1.64
C THR A 110 1.53 -13.34 -3.06
N MET A 111 0.80 -12.28 -3.42
CA MET A 111 1.00 -11.54 -4.65
C MET A 111 1.64 -10.20 -4.30
N TYR A 112 2.61 -9.78 -5.11
CA TYR A 112 3.34 -8.53 -4.88
C TYR A 112 3.13 -7.58 -6.05
N VAL A 113 2.73 -6.34 -5.73
CA VAL A 113 2.52 -5.28 -6.72
C VAL A 113 3.26 -4.02 -6.27
N ARG A 114 3.24 -3.00 -7.12
CA ARG A 114 3.72 -1.67 -6.73
C ARG A 114 2.58 -0.67 -6.80
N ASP A 115 2.60 0.30 -5.88
CA ASP A 115 1.70 1.43 -5.98
C ASP A 115 2.18 2.40 -7.08
N PRO A 116 1.45 3.48 -7.39
CA PRO A 116 1.84 4.38 -8.50
C PRO A 116 3.21 5.04 -8.36
N GLU A 117 3.76 5.12 -7.15
CA GLU A 117 5.10 5.68 -6.95
C GLU A 117 6.16 4.62 -6.69
N GLY A 118 5.81 3.35 -6.91
CA GLY A 118 6.77 2.25 -6.87
C GLY A 118 6.95 1.61 -5.50
N ASN A 119 6.15 1.99 -4.51
CA ASN A 119 6.21 1.33 -3.20
C ASN A 119 5.69 -0.09 -3.32
N ARG A 120 6.38 -1.04 -2.69
CA ARG A 120 6.02 -2.47 -2.75
C ARG A 120 4.86 -2.76 -1.82
N VAL A 121 3.84 -3.44 -2.36
CA VAL A 121 2.65 -3.87 -1.62
C VAL A 121 2.48 -5.36 -1.81
N ALA A 122 2.35 -6.09 -0.72
CA ALA A 122 2.09 -7.52 -0.73
C ALA A 122 0.65 -7.78 -0.30
N LEU A 123 -0.01 -8.70 -0.99
CA LEU A 123 -1.36 -9.16 -0.67
C LEU A 123 -1.24 -10.63 -0.30
N SER A 124 -1.39 -10.96 0.97
CA SER A 124 -1.02 -12.26 1.49
C SER A 124 -2.14 -12.95 2.24
N HIS A 125 -2.28 -14.26 1.99
CA HIS A 125 -3.17 -15.11 2.77
C HIS A 125 -2.40 -16.15 3.61
N HIS A 126 -1.10 -15.98 3.79
CA HIS A 126 -0.32 -16.87 4.65
C HIS A 126 -0.95 -16.94 6.06
N PRO A 127 -1.09 -18.12 6.70
CA PRO A 127 -0.60 -19.42 6.26
C PRO A 127 -1.60 -20.27 5.46
N ASP A 128 -2.75 -19.74 5.08
CA ASP A 128 -3.79 -20.47 4.36
C ASP A 128 -3.31 -20.75 2.93
N GLY A 129 -2.91 -21.97 2.70
CA GLY A 129 -2.32 -22.35 1.43
C GLY A 129 -3.22 -23.05 0.45
#